data_b6960a73142c14875d38ab76a4061b1b
#
_entry.id   b6960a73142c14875d38ab76a4061b1b
#
_cell.length_a   1.000
_cell.length_b   1.000
_cell.length_c   1.000
_cell.angle_alpha   90.00
_cell.angle_beta   90.00
_cell.angle_gamma   90.00
#
_symmetry.space_group_name_H-M   'P 1'
#
loop_
_entity.id
_entity.type
_entity.pdbx_description
1 polymer ?
#
loop_
_entity_poly.entity_id
_entity_poly.type
_entity_poly.pdbx_seq_one_letter_code
_entity_poly.pdbx_strand_id
1 'polypeptide(L)'
;MFVLTQTSYSNLPSCLTFSFNSFPSPQLCVALMWTDLLAAYAMWMTMAYLTDAWKLNLKHAAAIVNLFWGIVAIMPVGLQFVVDTFMGYYWMVLLSSFSYIAGLGFLSMLTPPDLAAATATCSAYDPECIGQGQKILFFTALALIAVGFSGHLVSVPQFMADQDSHSNHRDSMLCHLFISFTVIHVPIAGAFAIYYIKPWSMRYGIPAICTLVATLIFLTGSCSYRTYRPYGSPLTVLFRVFVASASKIFQKHPRDSSHLYERRDDYYLIPHTRRLRCLDKAAIILATQPLQQQENNSWRLCRVTEVEETKSVLCMIPICMTLILIGVVSSIGTSFCIEQATHMNHEVGA
;
A
#
# COMPACT_ATOMS: atom_id res chain seq x y z
N MET A 1 14.15 -25.03 -15.79
CA MET A 1 13.38 -25.69 -16.85
C MET A 1 11.96 -25.89 -16.32
N PHE A 2 11.14 -24.86 -16.40
CA PHE A 2 9.70 -24.97 -16.21
C PHE A 2 9.08 -24.20 -17.38
N VAL A 3 8.71 -24.97 -18.38
CA VAL A 3 7.86 -24.52 -19.48
C VAL A 3 6.45 -24.50 -18.92
N LEU A 4 5.98 -23.32 -18.51
CA LEU A 4 4.56 -23.12 -18.28
C LEU A 4 3.91 -22.79 -19.60
N THR A 5 3.22 -23.77 -20.10
CA THR A 5 2.29 -23.78 -21.22
C THR A 5 1.44 -22.53 -21.26
N GLN A 6 1.42 -21.97 -22.44
CA GLN A 6 0.57 -20.88 -22.91
C GLN A 6 -0.89 -21.35 -22.88
N THR A 7 -1.55 -21.25 -21.74
CA THR A 7 -2.99 -21.37 -21.65
C THR A 7 -3.61 -20.01 -21.95
N SER A 8 -4.19 -19.95 -23.13
CA SER A 8 -5.10 -18.90 -23.59
C SER A 8 -6.21 -18.73 -22.53
N TYR A 9 -6.20 -17.64 -21.79
CA TYR A 9 -7.34 -17.23 -20.94
C TYR A 9 -8.47 -16.68 -21.84
N SER A 10 -9.09 -17.57 -22.58
CA SER A 10 -10.32 -17.25 -23.35
C SER A 10 -11.61 -17.75 -22.66
N ASN A 11 -11.57 -18.09 -21.38
CA ASN A 11 -12.75 -18.48 -20.63
C ASN A 11 -12.85 -17.72 -19.31
N LEU A 12 -13.09 -16.37 -19.38
CA LEU A 12 -13.81 -15.71 -18.30
C LEU A 12 -15.28 -16.10 -18.38
N PRO A 13 -15.95 -16.41 -17.24
CA PRO A 13 -17.37 -16.68 -17.25
C PRO A 13 -18.11 -15.49 -17.87
N SER A 14 -19.07 -15.81 -18.74
CA SER A 14 -19.96 -14.86 -19.40
C SER A 14 -20.41 -13.78 -18.43
N CYS A 15 -19.93 -12.54 -18.65
CA CYS A 15 -20.33 -11.36 -17.91
C CYS A 15 -21.85 -11.31 -17.81
N LEU A 16 -22.36 -11.28 -16.58
CA LEU A 16 -23.71 -10.82 -16.30
C LEU A 16 -23.81 -9.40 -16.89
N THR A 17 -24.48 -9.32 -18.02
CA THR A 17 -24.70 -8.09 -18.79
C THR A 17 -25.61 -7.15 -18.02
N PHE A 18 -25.08 -6.48 -17.02
CA PHE A 18 -25.65 -5.23 -16.55
C PHE A 18 -24.92 -4.12 -17.32
N SER A 19 -25.66 -3.50 -18.27
CA SER A 19 -25.14 -2.48 -19.17
C SER A 19 -24.82 -1.19 -18.39
N PHE A 20 -23.66 -1.18 -17.73
CA PHE A 20 -23.05 0.03 -17.15
C PHE A 20 -22.01 0.63 -18.13
N ASN A 21 -22.29 0.55 -19.43
CA ASN A 21 -21.40 1.00 -20.51
C ASN A 21 -21.17 2.54 -20.58
N SER A 22 -21.60 3.31 -19.56
CA SER A 22 -21.51 4.78 -19.61
C SER A 22 -20.51 5.38 -18.62
N PHE A 23 -19.90 4.61 -17.72
CA PHE A 23 -18.91 5.16 -16.79
C PHE A 23 -17.49 4.82 -17.25
N PRO A 24 -16.61 5.84 -17.41
CA PRO A 24 -15.20 5.59 -17.71
C PRO A 24 -14.56 4.78 -16.57
N SER A 25 -13.76 3.79 -16.92
CA SER A 25 -13.11 2.84 -16.02
C SER A 25 -12.38 3.44 -14.80
N PRO A 26 -11.76 4.67 -14.86
CA PRO A 26 -11.13 5.28 -13.70
C PRO A 26 -12.10 5.65 -12.58
N GLN A 27 -13.35 6.02 -12.91
CA GLN A 27 -14.34 6.46 -11.91
C GLN A 27 -14.76 5.35 -10.95
N LEU A 28 -14.72 4.09 -11.38
CA LEU A 28 -15.04 2.94 -10.54
C LEU A 28 -13.99 2.73 -9.43
N CYS A 29 -12.74 3.10 -9.68
CA CYS A 29 -11.66 3.01 -8.70
C CYS A 29 -11.71 4.14 -7.66
N VAL A 30 -12.30 5.29 -8.00
CA VAL A 30 -12.46 6.43 -7.07
C VAL A 30 -13.29 6.04 -5.85
N ALA A 31 -14.28 5.16 -6.03
CA ALA A 31 -15.08 4.65 -4.92
C ALA A 31 -14.23 3.93 -3.87
N LEU A 32 -13.20 3.17 -4.28
CA LEU A 32 -12.27 2.52 -3.37
C LEU A 32 -11.42 3.53 -2.62
N MET A 33 -10.92 4.58 -3.29
CA MET A 33 -10.15 5.64 -2.60
C MET A 33 -10.99 6.37 -1.53
N TRP A 34 -12.28 6.57 -1.76
CA TRP A 34 -13.15 7.19 -0.77
C TRP A 34 -13.36 6.29 0.45
N THR A 35 -13.55 5.00 0.22
CA THR A 35 -13.71 4.04 1.33
C THR A 35 -12.42 3.91 2.13
N ASP A 36 -11.25 4.00 1.51
CA ASP A 36 -9.96 4.00 2.19
C ASP A 36 -9.82 5.21 3.11
N LEU A 37 -10.22 6.40 2.64
CA LEU A 37 -10.22 7.60 3.47
C LEU A 37 -11.19 7.49 4.65
N LEU A 38 -12.40 6.99 4.42
CA LEU A 38 -13.39 6.77 5.47
C LEU A 38 -12.90 5.79 6.53
N ALA A 39 -12.31 4.68 6.10
CA ALA A 39 -11.75 3.68 6.99
C ALA A 39 -10.49 4.17 7.72
N ALA A 40 -9.63 4.98 7.07
CA ALA A 40 -8.50 5.62 7.73
C ALA A 40 -8.95 6.52 8.88
N TYR A 41 -10.05 7.26 8.71
CA TYR A 41 -10.66 8.03 9.79
C TYR A 41 -11.12 7.15 10.96
N ALA A 42 -11.80 6.04 10.65
CA ALA A 42 -12.19 5.08 11.68
C ALA A 42 -10.97 4.54 12.44
N MET A 43 -9.89 4.27 11.71
CA MET A 43 -8.63 3.79 12.32
C MET A 43 -7.94 4.87 13.17
N TRP A 44 -8.03 6.15 12.83
CA TRP A 44 -7.52 7.23 13.68
C TRP A 44 -8.28 7.32 15.02
N MET A 45 -9.59 7.01 15.02
CA MET A 45 -10.37 6.93 16.25
C MET A 45 -10.07 5.69 17.11
N THR A 46 -9.25 4.77 16.64
CA THR A 46 -8.88 3.55 17.39
C THR A 46 -8.14 3.87 18.68
N MET A 47 -7.42 4.99 18.75
CA MET A 47 -6.81 5.46 19.99
C MET A 47 -7.88 5.69 21.07
N ALA A 48 -8.91 6.48 20.75
CA ALA A 48 -10.03 6.73 21.65
C ALA A 48 -10.81 5.44 21.99
N TYR A 49 -10.96 4.52 21.03
CA TYR A 49 -11.58 3.23 21.28
C TYR A 49 -10.81 2.40 22.33
N LEU A 50 -9.48 2.38 22.26
CA LEU A 50 -8.65 1.65 23.20
C LEU A 50 -8.63 2.29 24.60
N THR A 51 -8.68 3.62 24.69
CA THR A 51 -8.72 4.33 25.98
C THR A 51 -10.12 4.31 26.59
N ASP A 52 -11.17 4.52 25.82
CA ASP A 52 -12.54 4.66 26.32
C ASP A 52 -13.24 3.31 26.53
N ALA A 53 -13.18 2.42 25.53
CA ALA A 53 -13.90 1.15 25.56
C ALA A 53 -13.08 0.03 26.23
N TRP A 54 -11.78 -0.04 25.95
CA TRP A 54 -10.90 -1.07 26.52
C TRP A 54 -10.22 -0.62 27.82
N LYS A 55 -10.34 0.66 28.20
CA LYS A 55 -9.72 1.24 29.39
C LYS A 55 -8.19 0.96 29.47
N LEU A 56 -7.54 0.83 28.34
CA LEU A 56 -6.10 0.65 28.31
C LEU A 56 -5.38 1.92 28.73
N ASN A 57 -4.23 1.76 29.37
CA ASN A 57 -3.36 2.87 29.66
C ASN A 57 -2.93 3.54 28.34
N LEU A 58 -2.90 4.87 28.31
CA LEU A 58 -2.51 5.69 27.16
C LEU A 58 -1.24 5.21 26.46
N LYS A 59 -0.22 4.82 27.23
CA LYS A 59 1.05 4.33 26.67
C LYS A 59 0.87 3.04 25.86
N HIS A 60 0.05 2.10 26.33
CA HIS A 60 -0.21 0.84 25.64
C HIS A 60 -1.09 1.08 24.41
N ALA A 61 -2.12 1.92 24.52
CA ALA A 61 -2.96 2.28 23.38
C ALA A 61 -2.14 2.97 22.28
N ALA A 62 -1.30 3.94 22.63
CA ALA A 62 -0.41 4.62 21.70
C ALA A 62 0.59 3.65 21.04
N ALA A 63 1.15 2.68 21.80
CA ALA A 63 2.05 1.69 21.23
C ALA A 63 1.37 0.82 20.18
N ILE A 64 0.13 0.37 20.42
CA ILE A 64 -0.64 -0.44 19.46
C ILE A 64 -0.94 0.36 18.19
N VAL A 65 -1.43 1.59 18.33
CA VAL A 65 -1.79 2.45 17.19
C VAL A 65 -0.56 2.82 16.36
N ASN A 66 0.54 3.20 17.01
CA ASN A 66 1.78 3.54 16.32
C ASN A 66 2.42 2.33 15.64
N LEU A 67 2.36 1.14 16.27
CA LEU A 67 2.81 -0.10 15.64
C LEU A 67 1.98 -0.42 14.40
N PHE A 68 0.65 -0.28 14.47
CA PHE A 68 -0.24 -0.48 13.34
C PHE A 68 0.14 0.43 12.16
N TRP A 69 0.25 1.75 12.39
CA TRP A 69 0.62 2.70 11.35
C TRP A 69 2.05 2.49 10.83
N GLY A 70 2.97 2.06 11.70
CA GLY A 70 4.33 1.68 11.29
C GLY A 70 4.34 0.47 10.35
N ILE A 71 3.53 -0.55 10.63
CA ILE A 71 3.36 -1.72 9.74
C ILE A 71 2.75 -1.28 8.41
N VAL A 72 1.68 -0.48 8.44
CA VAL A 72 1.03 0.07 7.24
C VAL A 72 2.00 0.88 6.37
N ALA A 73 2.96 1.59 6.97
CA ALA A 73 3.95 2.38 6.24
C ALA A 73 5.05 1.52 5.56
N ILE A 74 5.42 0.38 6.16
CA ILE A 74 6.51 -0.48 5.64
C ILE A 74 5.98 -1.56 4.70
N MET A 75 4.80 -2.09 4.96
CA MET A 75 4.19 -3.20 4.21
C MET A 75 4.05 -2.94 2.69
N PRO A 76 3.78 -1.71 2.20
CA PRO A 76 3.69 -1.41 0.78
C PRO A 76 4.93 -1.84 -0.02
N VAL A 77 6.13 -1.77 0.56
CA VAL A 77 7.38 -2.17 -0.10
C VAL A 77 7.36 -3.67 -0.43
N GLY A 78 6.92 -4.50 0.52
CA GLY A 78 6.79 -5.94 0.30
C GLY A 78 5.65 -6.29 -0.66
N LEU A 79 4.51 -5.61 -0.53
CA LEU A 79 3.35 -5.84 -1.39
C LEU A 79 3.61 -5.39 -2.84
N GLN A 80 4.35 -4.30 -3.05
CA GLN A 80 4.79 -3.89 -4.39
C GLN A 80 5.62 -5.00 -5.06
N PHE A 81 6.54 -5.63 -4.32
CA PHE A 81 7.30 -6.75 -4.83
C PHE A 81 6.41 -7.91 -5.28
N VAL A 82 5.38 -8.25 -4.48
CA VAL A 82 4.41 -9.32 -4.80
C VAL A 82 3.61 -8.97 -6.05
N VAL A 83 3.14 -7.73 -6.16
CA VAL A 83 2.39 -7.24 -7.33
C VAL A 83 3.21 -7.35 -8.60
N ASP A 84 4.44 -6.82 -8.57
CA ASP A 84 5.30 -6.72 -9.74
C ASP A 84 5.83 -8.09 -10.20
N THR A 85 5.88 -9.07 -9.29
CA THR A 85 6.47 -10.39 -9.58
C THR A 85 5.41 -11.44 -9.90
N PHE A 86 4.25 -11.42 -9.21
CA PHE A 86 3.33 -12.57 -9.24
C PHE A 86 1.92 -12.23 -9.71
N MET A 87 1.29 -11.16 -9.19
CA MET A 87 -0.16 -11.01 -9.26
C MET A 87 -0.65 -9.93 -10.23
N GLY A 88 0.10 -8.83 -10.39
CA GLY A 88 -0.39 -7.63 -11.06
C GLY A 88 -1.38 -6.83 -10.19
N TYR A 89 -1.64 -5.58 -10.60
CA TYR A 89 -2.42 -4.63 -9.79
C TYR A 89 -3.88 -5.02 -9.59
N TYR A 90 -4.53 -5.57 -10.61
CA TYR A 90 -5.94 -5.97 -10.52
C TYR A 90 -6.21 -7.00 -9.40
N TRP A 91 -5.43 -8.06 -9.37
CA TRP A 91 -5.59 -9.11 -8.35
C TRP A 91 -5.20 -8.63 -6.96
N MET A 92 -4.23 -7.72 -6.87
CA MET A 92 -3.87 -7.13 -5.58
C MET A 92 -4.99 -6.24 -5.05
N VAL A 93 -5.67 -5.42 -5.89
CA VAL A 93 -6.84 -4.65 -5.47
C VAL A 93 -7.92 -5.56 -4.89
N LEU A 94 -8.22 -6.68 -5.55
CA LEU A 94 -9.24 -7.60 -5.05
C LEU A 94 -8.83 -8.25 -3.72
N LEU A 95 -7.63 -8.81 -3.64
CA LEU A 95 -7.14 -9.48 -2.44
C LEU A 95 -7.09 -8.51 -1.25
N SER A 96 -6.59 -7.30 -1.47
CA SER A 96 -6.53 -6.26 -0.44
C SER A 96 -7.91 -5.79 -0.02
N SER A 97 -8.87 -5.64 -0.95
CA SER A 97 -10.25 -5.30 -0.64
C SER A 97 -10.92 -6.35 0.24
N PHE A 98 -10.77 -7.63 -0.07
CA PHE A 98 -11.32 -8.71 0.78
C PHE A 98 -10.69 -8.74 2.17
N SER A 99 -9.36 -8.58 2.25
CA SER A 99 -8.66 -8.49 3.53
C SER A 99 -9.17 -7.30 4.37
N TYR A 100 -9.37 -6.16 3.72
CA TYR A 100 -9.84 -4.94 4.36
C TYR A 100 -11.28 -5.06 4.88
N ILE A 101 -12.19 -5.59 4.08
CA ILE A 101 -13.58 -5.85 4.47
C ILE A 101 -13.62 -6.81 5.66
N ALA A 102 -12.87 -7.92 5.61
CA ALA A 102 -12.82 -8.89 6.70
C ALA A 102 -12.27 -8.26 7.99
N GLY A 103 -11.19 -7.48 7.90
CA GLY A 103 -10.59 -6.80 9.04
C GLY A 103 -11.52 -5.78 9.69
N LEU A 104 -12.14 -4.90 8.91
CA LEU A 104 -13.13 -3.93 9.42
C LEU A 104 -14.38 -4.61 9.96
N GLY A 105 -14.83 -5.69 9.31
CA GLY A 105 -15.94 -6.51 9.78
C GLY A 105 -15.66 -7.13 11.15
N PHE A 106 -14.49 -7.76 11.33
CA PHE A 106 -14.08 -8.30 12.63
C PHE A 106 -13.98 -7.22 13.70
N LEU A 107 -13.44 -6.06 13.35
CA LEU A 107 -13.34 -4.93 14.27
C LEU A 107 -14.72 -4.41 14.67
N SER A 108 -15.69 -4.37 13.75
CA SER A 108 -17.06 -3.96 14.04
C SER A 108 -17.80 -4.95 14.96
N MET A 109 -17.51 -6.24 14.84
CA MET A 109 -18.08 -7.28 15.71
C MET A 109 -17.50 -7.25 17.13
N LEU A 110 -16.26 -6.77 17.28
CA LEU A 110 -15.57 -6.66 18.56
C LEU A 110 -16.03 -5.50 19.42
N THR A 111 -16.86 -4.63 18.89
CA THR A 111 -17.32 -3.46 19.62
C THR A 111 -18.64 -3.77 20.34
N PRO A 112 -18.61 -4.29 21.56
CA PRO A 112 -19.83 -4.63 22.24
C PRO A 112 -20.25 -3.51 23.17
N PRO A 113 -21.49 -3.11 23.15
CA PRO A 113 -22.17 -2.75 24.39
C PRO A 113 -22.61 -3.99 25.18
N ASP A 114 -22.76 -5.17 24.54
CA ASP A 114 -23.54 -6.27 25.13
C ASP A 114 -22.73 -7.48 25.64
N LEU A 115 -21.46 -7.63 25.25
CA LEU A 115 -20.65 -8.77 25.74
C LEU A 115 -20.16 -8.61 27.18
N ALA A 116 -20.04 -7.38 27.66
CA ALA A 116 -19.73 -7.11 29.06
C ALA A 116 -20.91 -7.40 29.99
N ALA A 117 -22.14 -7.32 29.50
CA ALA A 117 -23.36 -7.67 30.24
C ALA A 117 -23.59 -9.18 30.33
N ALA A 118 -23.02 -9.98 29.45
CA ALA A 118 -23.20 -11.44 29.43
C ALA A 118 -22.36 -12.18 30.47
N THR A 119 -21.32 -11.57 31.01
CA THR A 119 -20.53 -12.12 32.13
C THR A 119 -20.84 -11.33 33.40
N ALA A 120 -21.75 -11.84 34.20
CA ALA A 120 -22.30 -11.24 35.42
C ALA A 120 -21.24 -10.89 36.50
N THR A 121 -19.96 -11.06 36.27
CA THR A 121 -18.86 -10.85 37.22
C THR A 121 -17.89 -9.72 36.84
N CYS A 122 -18.01 -9.17 35.62
CA CYS A 122 -17.12 -8.11 35.16
C CYS A 122 -17.85 -6.77 35.09
N SER A 123 -17.33 -5.73 35.74
CA SER A 123 -17.79 -4.38 35.45
C SER A 123 -17.34 -3.99 34.02
N ALA A 124 -18.25 -3.37 33.28
CA ALA A 124 -18.03 -2.94 31.92
C ALA A 124 -16.82 -2.03 31.84
N TYR A 125 -15.67 -2.37 31.53
CA TYR A 125 -14.44 -1.58 31.37
C TYR A 125 -13.21 -2.08 32.12
N ASP A 126 -13.25 -3.27 32.72
CA ASP A 126 -12.08 -3.79 33.39
C ASP A 126 -11.17 -4.49 32.33
N PRO A 127 -9.91 -4.06 32.12
CA PRO A 127 -9.04 -4.64 31.09
C PRO A 127 -8.74 -6.13 31.32
N GLU A 128 -8.92 -6.62 32.56
CA GLU A 128 -8.79 -8.04 32.87
C GLU A 128 -9.98 -8.86 32.37
N CYS A 129 -11.12 -8.23 32.16
CA CYS A 129 -12.34 -8.86 31.66
C CYS A 129 -12.35 -9.08 30.15
N ILE A 130 -11.39 -8.53 29.42
CA ILE A 130 -11.25 -8.75 27.98
C ILE A 130 -10.69 -10.15 27.75
N GLY A 131 -11.53 -11.07 27.23
CA GLY A 131 -11.15 -12.44 26.95
C GLY A 131 -9.99 -12.55 25.95
N GLN A 132 -9.17 -13.58 26.09
CA GLN A 132 -8.06 -13.85 25.16
C GLN A 132 -8.51 -13.96 23.71
N GLY A 133 -9.70 -14.54 23.46
CA GLY A 133 -10.28 -14.63 22.12
C GLY A 133 -10.56 -13.26 21.49
N GLN A 134 -11.02 -12.30 22.29
CA GLN A 134 -11.28 -10.93 21.80
C GLN A 134 -9.97 -10.21 21.48
N LYS A 135 -8.93 -10.39 22.28
CA LYS A 135 -7.60 -9.83 22.00
C LYS A 135 -7.03 -10.39 20.69
N ILE A 136 -7.09 -11.71 20.49
CA ILE A 136 -6.64 -12.37 19.27
C ILE A 136 -7.43 -11.84 18.06
N LEU A 137 -8.75 -11.75 18.17
CA LEU A 137 -9.61 -11.26 17.09
C LEU A 137 -9.30 -9.80 16.75
N PHE A 138 -9.03 -8.95 17.77
CA PHE A 138 -8.63 -7.56 17.58
C PHE A 138 -7.31 -7.42 16.80
N PHE A 139 -6.26 -8.13 17.24
CA PHE A 139 -4.98 -8.08 16.53
C PHE A 139 -5.05 -8.70 15.13
N THR A 140 -5.86 -9.74 14.94
CA THR A 140 -6.12 -10.32 13.62
C THR A 140 -6.85 -9.30 12.72
N ALA A 141 -7.84 -8.59 13.25
CA ALA A 141 -8.52 -7.52 12.53
C ALA A 141 -7.55 -6.42 12.10
N LEU A 142 -6.69 -5.95 13.03
CA LEU A 142 -5.67 -4.95 12.70
C LEU A 142 -4.69 -5.44 11.63
N ALA A 143 -4.25 -6.69 11.70
CA ALA A 143 -3.36 -7.26 10.69
C ALA A 143 -4.03 -7.32 9.31
N LEU A 144 -5.28 -7.75 9.22
CA LEU A 144 -6.05 -7.78 7.98
C LEU A 144 -6.28 -6.38 7.41
N ILE A 145 -6.60 -5.40 8.27
CA ILE A 145 -6.75 -4.00 7.86
C ILE A 145 -5.42 -3.46 7.34
N ALA A 146 -4.29 -3.75 8.01
CA ALA A 146 -2.98 -3.31 7.57
C ALA A 146 -2.63 -3.87 6.18
N VAL A 147 -2.89 -5.17 5.92
CA VAL A 147 -2.69 -5.78 4.59
C VAL A 147 -3.60 -5.13 3.56
N GLY A 148 -4.89 -4.97 3.88
CA GLY A 148 -5.87 -4.37 2.96
C GLY A 148 -5.52 -2.94 2.60
N PHE A 149 -5.29 -2.10 3.60
CA PHE A 149 -4.97 -0.69 3.41
C PHE A 149 -3.64 -0.49 2.65
N SER A 150 -2.59 -1.22 3.04
CA SER A 150 -1.30 -1.16 2.35
C SER A 150 -1.37 -1.67 0.92
N GLY A 151 -2.18 -2.70 0.66
CA GLY A 151 -2.41 -3.23 -0.68
C GLY A 151 -3.15 -2.23 -1.58
N HIS A 152 -4.14 -1.51 -1.04
CA HIS A 152 -4.80 -0.42 -1.76
C HIS A 152 -3.85 0.74 -2.06
N LEU A 153 -3.01 1.15 -1.10
CA LEU A 153 -2.01 2.21 -1.30
C LEU A 153 -1.07 1.91 -2.48
N VAL A 154 -0.71 0.64 -2.66
CA VAL A 154 0.17 0.19 -3.75
C VAL A 154 -0.59 0.07 -5.07
N SER A 155 -1.76 -0.56 -5.05
CA SER A 155 -2.38 -1.07 -6.27
C SER A 155 -3.40 -0.11 -6.88
N VAL A 156 -4.20 0.61 -6.09
CA VAL A 156 -5.29 1.44 -6.62
C VAL A 156 -4.77 2.61 -7.46
N PRO A 157 -3.77 3.42 -7.01
CA PRO A 157 -3.27 4.54 -7.81
C PRO A 157 -2.61 4.09 -9.12
N GLN A 158 -1.82 3.01 -9.07
CA GLN A 158 -1.14 2.48 -10.25
C GLN A 158 -2.14 1.87 -11.24
N PHE A 159 -3.11 1.11 -10.73
CA PHE A 159 -4.18 0.57 -11.55
C PHE A 159 -4.98 1.67 -12.25
N MET A 160 -5.28 2.78 -11.56
CA MET A 160 -5.94 3.95 -12.15
C MET A 160 -5.08 4.60 -13.24
N ALA A 161 -3.79 4.79 -12.99
CA ALA A 161 -2.85 5.35 -13.95
C ALA A 161 -2.77 4.50 -15.24
N ASP A 162 -2.76 3.17 -15.09
CA ASP A 162 -2.77 2.23 -16.21
C ASP A 162 -4.05 2.33 -17.05
N GLN A 163 -5.21 2.57 -16.42
CA GLN A 163 -6.47 2.77 -17.12
C GLN A 163 -6.53 4.13 -17.84
N ASP A 164 -5.93 5.18 -17.24
CA ASP A 164 -6.00 6.55 -17.76
C ASP A 164 -5.07 6.80 -18.96
N SER A 165 -3.99 6.04 -19.10
CA SER A 165 -2.98 6.22 -20.16
C SER A 165 -3.54 6.20 -21.60
N HIS A 166 -4.78 5.77 -21.78
CA HIS A 166 -5.48 5.66 -23.07
C HIS A 166 -6.76 6.50 -23.16
N SER A 167 -7.09 7.29 -22.13
CA SER A 167 -8.26 8.16 -22.17
C SER A 167 -7.97 9.43 -22.97
N ASN A 168 -9.02 10.05 -23.52
CA ASN A 168 -8.89 11.36 -24.16
C ASN A 168 -8.43 12.38 -23.12
N HIS A 169 -7.49 13.23 -23.45
CA HIS A 169 -6.89 14.25 -22.56
C HIS A 169 -7.95 15.11 -21.82
N ARG A 170 -9.10 15.36 -22.44
CA ARG A 170 -10.19 16.14 -21.84
C ARG A 170 -10.92 15.36 -20.75
N ASP A 171 -11.14 14.07 -20.94
CA ASP A 171 -11.82 13.20 -19.97
C ASP A 171 -10.91 12.91 -18.79
N SER A 172 -9.62 12.78 -19.03
CA SER A 172 -8.57 12.67 -17.99
C SER A 172 -8.53 13.91 -17.10
N MET A 173 -8.56 15.12 -17.67
CA MET A 173 -8.54 16.36 -16.89
C MET A 173 -9.76 16.50 -15.96
N LEU A 174 -10.96 16.18 -16.46
CA LEU A 174 -12.19 16.20 -15.64
C LEU A 174 -12.14 15.16 -14.52
N CYS A 175 -11.62 13.98 -14.81
CA CYS A 175 -11.43 12.93 -13.82
C CYS A 175 -10.46 13.37 -12.70
N HIS A 176 -9.33 13.97 -13.06
CA HIS A 176 -8.37 14.50 -12.08
C HIS A 176 -8.96 15.62 -11.22
N LEU A 177 -9.73 16.54 -11.81
CA LEU A 177 -10.43 17.59 -11.05
C LEU A 177 -11.44 17.00 -10.08
N PHE A 178 -12.22 16.01 -10.52
CA PHE A 178 -13.20 15.33 -9.68
C PHE A 178 -12.53 14.57 -8.53
N ILE A 179 -11.45 13.84 -8.80
CA ILE A 179 -10.66 13.15 -7.78
C ILE A 179 -10.10 14.16 -6.78
N SER A 180 -9.47 15.24 -7.24
CA SER A 180 -8.89 16.27 -6.37
C SER A 180 -9.92 16.92 -5.47
N PHE A 181 -11.09 17.25 -6.03
CA PHE A 181 -12.20 17.81 -5.27
C PHE A 181 -12.68 16.85 -4.18
N THR A 182 -12.87 15.59 -4.51
CA THR A 182 -13.43 14.59 -3.59
C THR A 182 -12.41 14.14 -2.54
N VAL A 183 -11.13 14.10 -2.85
CA VAL A 183 -10.05 13.80 -1.88
C VAL A 183 -10.00 14.84 -0.75
N ILE A 184 -10.43 16.06 -0.99
CA ILE A 184 -10.50 17.10 0.06
C ILE A 184 -11.81 17.01 0.84
N HIS A 185 -12.95 16.88 0.18
CA HIS A 185 -14.29 17.03 0.80
C HIS A 185 -14.75 15.76 1.52
N VAL A 186 -14.46 14.57 0.97
CA VAL A 186 -14.86 13.30 1.58
C VAL A 186 -14.23 13.10 2.96
N PRO A 187 -12.92 13.36 3.16
CA PRO A 187 -12.32 13.32 4.50
C PRO A 187 -13.01 14.25 5.49
N ILE A 188 -13.26 15.49 5.11
CA ILE A 188 -13.89 16.47 6.00
C ILE A 188 -15.29 15.99 6.40
N ALA A 189 -16.10 15.61 5.43
CA ALA A 189 -17.45 15.09 5.68
C ALA A 189 -17.41 13.79 6.50
N GLY A 190 -16.47 12.90 6.21
CA GLY A 190 -16.25 11.64 6.92
C GLY A 190 -15.86 11.86 8.38
N ALA A 191 -14.97 12.81 8.66
CA ALA A 191 -14.57 13.18 10.01
C ALA A 191 -15.76 13.64 10.85
N PHE A 192 -16.58 14.53 10.30
CA PHE A 192 -17.81 14.97 10.96
C PHE A 192 -18.79 13.82 11.15
N ALA A 193 -19.05 13.04 10.13
CA ALA A 193 -20.00 11.93 10.19
C ALA A 193 -19.60 10.89 11.25
N ILE A 194 -18.35 10.42 11.24
CA ILE A 194 -17.86 9.40 12.17
C ILE A 194 -17.87 9.91 13.62
N TYR A 195 -17.58 11.19 13.84
CA TYR A 195 -17.59 11.77 15.19
C TYR A 195 -18.99 11.71 15.83
N TYR A 196 -20.05 11.94 15.08
CA TYR A 196 -21.43 11.91 15.57
C TYR A 196 -22.03 10.51 15.74
N ILE A 197 -21.41 9.50 15.12
CA ILE A 197 -21.86 8.11 15.26
C ILE A 197 -21.42 7.58 16.62
N LYS A 198 -22.36 7.40 17.56
CA LYS A 198 -22.05 7.00 18.94
C LYS A 198 -21.60 5.55 19.10
N PRO A 199 -22.25 4.50 18.54
CA PRO A 199 -21.80 3.14 18.75
C PRO A 199 -20.52 2.84 17.96
N TRP A 200 -19.51 2.33 18.64
CA TRP A 200 -18.22 1.94 18.01
C TRP A 200 -18.39 0.93 16.88
N SER A 201 -19.32 -0.03 17.02
CA SER A 201 -19.64 -1.00 15.98
C SER A 201 -19.99 -0.34 14.66
N MET A 202 -20.80 0.73 14.70
CA MET A 202 -21.17 1.46 13.50
C MET A 202 -20.01 2.27 12.91
N ARG A 203 -19.11 2.81 13.75
CA ARG A 203 -17.92 3.53 13.27
C ARG A 203 -17.02 2.68 12.41
N TYR A 204 -16.89 1.38 12.72
CA TYR A 204 -16.12 0.43 11.91
C TYR A 204 -16.97 -0.30 10.88
N GLY A 205 -18.24 -0.55 11.19
CA GLY A 205 -19.16 -1.26 10.31
C GLY A 205 -19.55 -0.47 9.06
N ILE A 206 -19.73 0.84 9.16
CA ILE A 206 -20.05 1.68 7.99
C ILE A 206 -18.92 1.66 6.96
N PRO A 207 -17.64 1.91 7.32
CA PRO A 207 -16.54 1.74 6.38
C PRO A 207 -16.46 0.34 5.78
N ALA A 208 -16.73 -0.72 6.56
CA ALA A 208 -16.73 -2.09 6.05
C ALA A 208 -17.79 -2.29 4.94
N ILE A 209 -19.01 -1.81 5.17
CA ILE A 209 -20.09 -1.89 4.18
C ILE A 209 -19.77 -1.03 2.95
N CYS A 210 -19.26 0.19 3.15
CA CYS A 210 -18.84 1.06 2.05
C CYS A 210 -17.75 0.41 1.20
N THR A 211 -16.75 -0.21 1.82
CA THR A 211 -15.68 -0.93 1.11
C THR A 211 -16.23 -2.14 0.36
N LEU A 212 -17.17 -2.87 0.94
CA LEU A 212 -17.84 -3.98 0.26
C LEU A 212 -18.58 -3.48 -0.99
N VAL A 213 -19.38 -2.42 -0.87
CA VAL A 213 -20.11 -1.83 -2.00
C VAL A 213 -19.14 -1.32 -3.07
N ALA A 214 -18.08 -0.60 -2.69
CA ALA A 214 -17.06 -0.13 -3.62
C ALA A 214 -16.35 -1.28 -4.34
N THR A 215 -16.06 -2.39 -3.64
CA THR A 215 -15.46 -3.59 -4.23
C THR A 215 -16.42 -4.25 -5.22
N LEU A 216 -17.71 -4.31 -4.91
CA LEU A 216 -18.72 -4.82 -5.84
C LEU A 216 -18.83 -3.93 -7.09
N ILE A 217 -18.81 -2.61 -6.93
CA ILE A 217 -18.78 -1.65 -8.04
C ILE A 217 -17.51 -1.87 -8.88
N PHE A 218 -16.35 -2.03 -8.25
CA PHE A 218 -15.10 -2.34 -8.94
C PHE A 218 -15.20 -3.64 -9.74
N LEU A 219 -15.79 -4.69 -9.19
CA LEU A 219 -15.99 -5.98 -9.87
C LEU A 219 -16.90 -5.87 -11.10
N THR A 220 -17.90 -4.98 -11.11
CA THR A 220 -18.75 -4.78 -12.30
C THR A 220 -17.98 -4.25 -13.50
N GLY A 221 -16.89 -3.50 -13.27
CA GLY A 221 -16.00 -2.99 -14.30
C GLY A 221 -14.97 -4.00 -14.84
N SER A 222 -14.87 -5.20 -14.26
CA SER A 222 -13.79 -6.15 -14.54
C SER A 222 -13.64 -6.55 -16.01
N CYS A 223 -14.75 -6.55 -16.77
CA CYS A 223 -14.74 -6.83 -18.20
C CYS A 223 -14.18 -5.70 -19.06
N SER A 224 -14.19 -4.47 -18.55
CA SER A 224 -13.69 -3.27 -19.23
C SER A 224 -12.25 -2.93 -18.90
N TYR A 225 -11.71 -3.50 -17.82
CA TYR A 225 -10.37 -3.19 -17.36
C TYR A 225 -9.29 -3.82 -18.23
N ARG A 226 -8.24 -3.06 -18.45
CA ARG A 226 -7.01 -3.56 -19.07
C ARG A 226 -6.09 -4.08 -17.97
N THR A 227 -5.71 -5.33 -18.07
CA THR A 227 -4.78 -5.96 -17.15
C THR A 227 -3.43 -6.14 -17.82
N TYR A 228 -2.39 -5.60 -17.21
CA TYR A 228 -1.03 -5.77 -17.67
C TYR A 228 -0.37 -6.94 -16.94
N ARG A 229 0.48 -7.67 -17.67
CA ARG A 229 1.30 -8.71 -17.05
C ARG A 229 2.45 -8.06 -16.28
N PRO A 230 2.80 -8.58 -15.11
CA PRO A 230 3.95 -8.08 -14.37
C PRO A 230 5.24 -8.27 -15.17
N TYR A 231 6.04 -7.20 -15.27
CA TYR A 231 7.32 -7.19 -15.99
C TYR A 231 8.52 -7.53 -15.11
N GLY A 232 8.31 -7.79 -13.83
CA GLY A 232 9.36 -7.97 -12.83
C GLY A 232 9.49 -6.77 -11.91
N SER A 233 9.97 -7.01 -10.71
CA SER A 233 10.04 -5.99 -9.66
C SER A 233 11.31 -5.15 -9.76
N PRO A 234 11.24 -3.81 -9.59
CA PRO A 234 12.40 -2.94 -9.42
C PRO A 234 13.31 -3.38 -8.27
N LEU A 235 12.75 -3.96 -7.20
CA LEU A 235 13.54 -4.53 -6.11
C LEU A 235 14.40 -5.70 -6.58
N THR A 236 13.89 -6.55 -7.47
CA THR A 236 14.67 -7.63 -8.06
C THR A 236 15.85 -7.08 -8.86
N VAL A 237 15.65 -5.99 -9.60
CA VAL A 237 16.73 -5.31 -10.35
C VAL A 237 17.80 -4.81 -9.38
N LEU A 238 17.39 -4.17 -8.30
CA LEU A 238 18.30 -3.68 -7.26
C LEU A 238 19.15 -4.81 -6.67
N PHE A 239 18.54 -5.92 -6.23
CA PHE A 239 19.27 -7.08 -5.71
C PHE A 239 20.19 -7.71 -6.76
N ARG A 240 19.75 -7.79 -8.01
CA ARG A 240 20.55 -8.30 -9.13
C ARG A 240 21.80 -7.48 -9.36
N VAL A 241 21.70 -6.15 -9.34
CA VAL A 241 22.85 -5.25 -9.47
C VAL A 241 23.85 -5.44 -8.32
N PHE A 242 23.37 -5.62 -7.08
CA PHE A 242 24.26 -5.91 -5.95
C PHE A 242 24.98 -7.24 -6.11
N VAL A 243 24.28 -8.32 -6.47
CA VAL A 243 24.85 -9.64 -6.68
C VAL A 243 25.87 -9.62 -7.83
N ALA A 244 25.51 -9.00 -8.96
CA ALA A 244 26.40 -8.86 -10.11
C ALA A 244 27.66 -8.05 -9.77
N SER A 245 27.50 -6.96 -9.03
CA SER A 245 28.61 -6.11 -8.58
C SER A 245 29.53 -6.86 -7.61
N ALA A 246 28.96 -7.58 -6.63
CA ALA A 246 29.70 -8.39 -5.66
C ALA A 246 30.48 -9.53 -6.36
N SER A 247 29.89 -10.18 -7.35
CA SER A 247 30.56 -11.25 -8.10
C SER A 247 31.79 -10.77 -8.89
N LYS A 248 31.85 -9.47 -9.19
CA LYS A 248 32.93 -8.83 -9.95
C LYS A 248 33.80 -7.90 -9.10
N ILE A 249 33.79 -8.06 -7.78
CA ILE A 249 34.50 -7.14 -6.86
C ILE A 249 35.99 -7.02 -7.13
N PHE A 250 36.63 -8.10 -7.61
CA PHE A 250 38.07 -8.13 -7.92
C PHE A 250 38.40 -7.66 -9.34
N GLN A 251 37.41 -7.36 -10.18
CA GLN A 251 37.64 -6.85 -11.52
C GLN A 251 38.06 -5.38 -11.48
N LYS A 252 39.09 -5.04 -12.34
CA LYS A 252 39.50 -3.63 -12.49
C LYS A 252 38.42 -2.84 -13.18
N HIS A 253 38.16 -1.65 -12.66
CA HIS A 253 37.19 -0.73 -13.24
C HIS A 253 37.72 -0.25 -14.62
N PRO A 254 36.90 -0.28 -15.68
CA PRO A 254 37.27 0.30 -16.97
C PRO A 254 37.46 1.81 -16.83
N ARG A 255 38.42 2.38 -17.56
CA ARG A 255 38.72 3.81 -17.55
C ARG A 255 37.62 4.61 -18.24
N ASP A 256 36.99 4.01 -19.26
CA ASP A 256 35.96 4.66 -20.08
C ASP A 256 34.62 3.95 -19.91
N SER A 257 33.54 4.74 -19.81
CA SER A 257 32.17 4.25 -19.71
C SER A 257 31.67 3.53 -20.97
N SER A 258 32.37 3.70 -22.11
CA SER A 258 32.05 3.02 -23.38
C SER A 258 32.28 1.51 -23.34
N HIS A 259 32.98 0.99 -22.34
CA HIS A 259 33.20 -0.45 -22.13
C HIS A 259 32.17 -1.10 -21.19
N LEU A 260 31.19 -0.36 -20.72
CA LEU A 260 30.11 -0.87 -19.91
C LEU A 260 28.97 -1.37 -20.80
N TYR A 261 28.30 -2.44 -20.35
CA TYR A 261 27.22 -3.05 -21.11
C TYR A 261 25.96 -2.18 -21.13
N GLU A 262 25.57 -1.77 -22.35
CA GLU A 262 24.31 -1.07 -22.60
C GLU A 262 23.67 -1.65 -23.85
N ARG A 263 22.33 -1.76 -23.84
CA ARG A 263 21.56 -2.23 -25.01
C ARG A 263 21.11 -1.02 -25.83
N ARG A 264 21.47 -1.00 -27.10
CA ARG A 264 21.20 0.13 -28.00
C ARG A 264 19.72 0.36 -28.33
N ASP A 265 18.86 -0.61 -28.01
CA ASP A 265 17.43 -0.60 -28.32
C ASP A 265 16.57 0.05 -27.23
N ASP A 266 17.16 0.47 -26.11
CA ASP A 266 16.40 1.06 -25.01
C ASP A 266 16.07 2.54 -25.30
N TYR A 267 14.80 2.89 -25.23
CA TYR A 267 14.25 4.22 -25.48
C TYR A 267 14.69 5.26 -24.43
N TYR A 268 15.12 4.81 -23.23
CA TYR A 268 15.56 5.64 -22.12
C TYR A 268 16.97 5.25 -21.70
N LEU A 269 17.95 5.98 -22.19
CA LEU A 269 19.33 5.88 -21.74
C LEU A 269 19.57 6.87 -20.60
N ILE A 270 19.81 6.38 -19.39
CA ILE A 270 20.21 7.24 -18.26
C ILE A 270 21.72 7.49 -18.37
N PRO A 271 22.18 8.77 -18.35
CA PRO A 271 23.60 9.08 -18.46
C PRO A 271 24.38 8.53 -17.26
N HIS A 272 25.50 7.86 -17.53
CA HIS A 272 26.37 7.29 -16.51
C HIS A 272 26.90 8.35 -15.54
N THR A 273 26.74 8.09 -14.24
CA THR A 273 27.22 8.96 -13.17
C THR A 273 28.47 8.36 -12.50
N ARG A 274 29.37 9.24 -12.03
CA ARG A 274 30.60 8.82 -11.34
C ARG A 274 30.39 8.50 -9.85
N ARG A 275 29.16 8.55 -9.35
CA ARG A 275 28.85 8.21 -7.97
C ARG A 275 28.74 6.67 -7.83
N LEU A 276 29.04 6.14 -6.65
CA LEU A 276 28.93 4.71 -6.32
C LEU A 276 29.54 3.79 -7.40
N ARG A 277 30.78 4.08 -7.83
CA ARG A 277 31.50 3.31 -8.85
C ARG A 277 31.60 1.81 -8.58
N CYS A 278 31.48 1.38 -7.33
CA CYS A 278 31.48 -0.04 -6.99
C CYS A 278 30.35 -0.80 -7.70
N LEU A 279 29.20 -0.15 -7.95
CA LEU A 279 28.05 -0.76 -8.63
C LEU A 279 28.24 -0.83 -10.16
N ASP A 280 29.10 0.01 -10.75
CA ASP A 280 29.39 -0.05 -12.19
C ASP A 280 30.02 -1.40 -12.60
N LYS A 281 30.61 -2.09 -11.64
CA LYS A 281 31.15 -3.44 -11.86
C LYS A 281 30.08 -4.43 -12.32
N ALA A 282 28.81 -4.23 -11.98
CA ALA A 282 27.71 -5.05 -12.46
C ALA A 282 27.58 -5.03 -14.00
N ALA A 283 27.92 -3.89 -14.62
CA ALA A 283 27.83 -3.68 -16.07
C ALA A 283 29.12 -4.03 -16.83
N ILE A 284 30.18 -4.54 -16.18
CA ILE A 284 31.43 -4.93 -16.84
C ILE A 284 31.22 -6.22 -17.63
N ILE A 285 31.61 -6.20 -18.92
CA ILE A 285 31.66 -7.38 -19.78
C ILE A 285 32.93 -8.17 -19.47
N LEU A 286 32.81 -9.45 -19.13
CA LEU A 286 33.92 -10.33 -18.88
C LEU A 286 34.49 -10.86 -20.20
N ALA A 287 35.76 -10.66 -20.45
CA ALA A 287 36.44 -11.13 -21.67
C ALA A 287 36.51 -12.68 -21.75
N THR A 288 36.29 -13.37 -20.64
CA THR A 288 36.39 -14.83 -20.54
C THR A 288 35.19 -15.59 -21.11
N GLN A 289 34.08 -14.93 -21.39
CA GLN A 289 32.84 -15.57 -21.86
C GLN A 289 32.25 -14.77 -23.04
N PRO A 290 31.62 -15.46 -24.02
CA PRO A 290 30.96 -14.78 -25.12
C PRO A 290 29.78 -13.90 -24.60
N LEU A 291 29.61 -12.73 -25.19
CA LEU A 291 28.60 -11.71 -24.76
C LEU A 291 27.19 -12.32 -24.67
N GLN A 292 26.78 -13.11 -25.66
CA GLN A 292 25.47 -13.76 -25.68
C GLN A 292 25.21 -14.66 -24.47
N GLN A 293 26.21 -15.33 -23.96
CA GLN A 293 26.09 -16.18 -22.78
C GLN A 293 26.00 -15.36 -21.50
N GLN A 294 26.62 -14.19 -21.46
CA GLN A 294 26.53 -13.26 -20.34
C GLN A 294 25.16 -12.56 -20.31
N GLU A 295 24.63 -12.18 -21.46
CA GLU A 295 23.30 -11.58 -21.63
C GLU A 295 22.17 -12.49 -21.16
N ASN A 296 22.29 -13.79 -21.37
CA ASN A 296 21.30 -14.78 -20.90
C ASN A 296 21.28 -14.91 -19.36
N ASN A 297 22.30 -14.42 -18.67
CA ASN A 297 22.37 -14.48 -17.20
C ASN A 297 22.32 -13.08 -16.59
N SER A 298 21.11 -12.56 -16.46
CA SER A 298 20.82 -11.25 -15.89
C SER A 298 21.35 -11.05 -14.45
N TRP A 299 21.69 -12.12 -13.73
CA TRP A 299 22.29 -12.04 -12.39
C TRP A 299 23.81 -11.78 -12.42
N ARG A 300 24.44 -11.86 -13.59
CA ARG A 300 25.87 -11.62 -13.76
C ARG A 300 26.18 -10.37 -14.56
N LEU A 301 25.33 -9.99 -15.52
CA LEU A 301 25.51 -8.81 -16.34
C LEU A 301 24.26 -7.95 -16.30
N CYS A 302 24.41 -6.73 -15.78
CA CYS A 302 23.36 -5.74 -15.71
C CYS A 302 23.64 -4.61 -16.70
N ARG A 303 22.60 -3.93 -17.17
CA ARG A 303 22.72 -2.74 -18.04
C ARG A 303 23.15 -1.53 -17.23
N VAL A 304 23.82 -0.57 -17.85
CA VAL A 304 24.18 0.70 -17.21
C VAL A 304 22.93 1.41 -16.68
N THR A 305 21.84 1.42 -17.44
CA THR A 305 20.55 2.01 -17.00
C THR A 305 20.07 1.39 -15.69
N GLU A 306 20.09 0.06 -15.53
CA GLU A 306 19.70 -0.63 -14.28
C GLU A 306 20.62 -0.28 -13.09
N VAL A 307 21.90 -0.09 -13.37
CA VAL A 307 22.88 0.32 -12.36
C VAL A 307 22.61 1.77 -11.92
N GLU A 308 22.32 2.68 -12.85
CA GLU A 308 22.02 4.09 -12.53
C GLU A 308 20.69 4.24 -11.79
N GLU A 309 19.67 3.47 -12.13
CA GLU A 309 18.42 3.38 -11.36
C GLU A 309 18.69 2.94 -9.92
N THR A 310 19.50 1.88 -9.75
CA THR A 310 19.90 1.40 -8.42
C THR A 310 20.66 2.47 -7.63
N LYS A 311 21.60 3.20 -8.26
CA LYS A 311 22.31 4.32 -7.64
C LYS A 311 21.35 5.43 -7.19
N SER A 312 20.35 5.75 -8.01
CA SER A 312 19.34 6.77 -7.70
C SER A 312 18.55 6.39 -6.45
N VAL A 313 18.12 5.12 -6.33
CA VAL A 313 17.44 4.60 -5.13
C VAL A 313 18.35 4.72 -3.90
N LEU A 314 19.62 4.33 -4.01
CA LEU A 314 20.56 4.42 -2.89
C LEU A 314 20.83 5.87 -2.46
N CYS A 315 20.86 6.81 -3.39
CA CYS A 315 21.01 8.22 -3.09
C CYS A 315 19.80 8.82 -2.34
N MET A 316 18.64 8.16 -2.37
CA MET A 316 17.46 8.57 -1.60
C MET A 316 17.55 8.16 -0.11
N ILE A 317 18.37 7.17 0.24
CA ILE A 317 18.47 6.65 1.62
C ILE A 317 18.77 7.75 2.64
N PRO A 318 19.76 8.64 2.45
CA PRO A 318 20.02 9.71 3.42
C PRO A 318 18.82 10.64 3.64
N ILE A 319 18.06 10.91 2.58
CA ILE A 319 16.83 11.72 2.67
C ILE A 319 15.78 10.96 3.48
N CYS A 320 15.61 9.67 3.24
CA CYS A 320 14.68 8.83 4.02
C CYS A 320 15.05 8.81 5.51
N MET A 321 16.34 8.78 5.84
CA MET A 321 16.79 8.83 7.24
C MET A 321 16.41 10.15 7.93
N THR A 322 16.47 11.27 7.24
CA THR A 322 16.01 12.55 7.81
C THR A 322 14.50 12.60 8.01
N LEU A 323 13.74 11.96 7.11
CA LEU A 323 12.28 11.88 7.20
C LEU A 323 11.80 11.03 8.39
N ILE A 324 12.61 10.10 8.89
CA ILE A 324 12.28 9.30 10.09
C ILE A 324 12.06 10.22 11.30
N LEU A 325 12.90 11.24 11.48
CA LEU A 325 12.74 12.20 12.58
C LEU A 325 11.41 12.96 12.48
N ILE A 326 11.03 13.36 11.28
CA ILE A 326 9.74 14.01 11.03
C ILE A 326 8.60 13.05 11.34
N GLY A 327 8.72 11.78 10.95
CA GLY A 327 7.76 10.73 11.24
C GLY A 327 7.54 10.51 12.75
N VAL A 328 8.61 10.52 13.54
CA VAL A 328 8.54 10.40 15.00
C VAL A 328 7.76 11.59 15.60
N VAL A 329 8.09 12.81 15.21
CA VAL A 329 7.39 14.01 15.70
C VAL A 329 5.91 13.98 15.32
N SER A 330 5.60 13.61 14.08
CA SER A 330 4.21 13.48 13.60
C SER A 330 3.43 12.41 14.38
N SER A 331 4.05 11.27 14.66
CA SER A 331 3.44 10.18 15.45
C SER A 331 3.11 10.60 16.89
N ILE A 332 3.97 11.39 17.51
CA ILE A 332 3.70 11.98 18.85
C ILE A 332 2.47 12.89 18.77
N GLY A 333 2.40 13.77 17.75
CA GLY A 333 1.26 14.65 17.54
C GLY A 333 -0.06 13.89 17.42
N THR A 334 -0.11 12.86 16.59
CA THR A 334 -1.34 12.08 16.37
C THR A 334 -1.76 11.20 17.55
N SER A 335 -0.82 10.78 18.40
CA SER A 335 -1.11 9.88 19.52
C SER A 335 -1.42 10.63 20.82
N PHE A 336 -0.60 11.61 21.16
CA PHE A 336 -0.64 12.25 22.49
C PHE A 336 -1.34 13.61 22.50
N CYS A 337 -1.31 14.39 21.40
CA CYS A 337 -1.97 15.68 21.38
C CYS A 337 -3.50 15.57 21.42
N ILE A 338 -4.07 14.49 20.86
CA ILE A 338 -5.53 14.25 20.91
C ILE A 338 -5.95 14.04 22.38
N GLU A 339 -5.22 13.21 23.11
CA GLU A 339 -5.51 12.94 24.51
C GLU A 339 -5.27 14.17 25.37
N GLN A 340 -4.20 14.92 25.10
CA GLN A 340 -3.97 16.18 25.80
C GLN A 340 -5.11 17.18 25.58
N ALA A 341 -5.65 17.25 24.37
CA ALA A 341 -6.77 18.11 24.07
C ALA A 341 -8.05 17.71 24.83
N THR A 342 -8.29 16.44 25.10
CA THR A 342 -9.45 15.98 25.89
C THR A 342 -9.34 16.36 27.36
N HIS A 343 -8.14 16.53 27.89
CA HIS A 343 -7.87 16.95 29.27
C HIS A 343 -7.72 18.46 29.45
N MET A 344 -7.74 19.23 28.34
CA MET A 344 -7.71 20.69 28.44
C MET A 344 -9.08 21.25 28.83
N ASN A 345 -9.05 22.33 29.60
CA ASN A 345 -10.29 23.06 29.92
C ASN A 345 -10.83 23.72 28.65
N HIS A 346 -12.03 23.36 28.26
CA HIS A 346 -12.70 23.89 27.06
C HIS A 346 -13.48 25.19 27.36
N GLU A 347 -13.43 25.71 28.58
CA GLU A 347 -14.00 27.02 28.88
C GLU A 347 -13.10 28.11 28.28
N VAL A 348 -13.41 28.53 27.07
CA VAL A 348 -12.89 29.79 26.53
C VAL A 348 -13.61 30.88 27.29
N GLY A 349 -12.88 31.63 28.12
CA GLY A 349 -13.40 32.64 29.01
C GLY A 349 -14.47 33.54 28.36
N ALA A 350 -15.59 33.66 29.04
CA ALA A 350 -16.63 34.66 28.76
C ALA A 350 -16.15 36.06 29.14
#